data_44f326fa4d3344844a2d18a1945416d1
#
_entry.id   44f326fa4d3344844a2d18a1945416d1
#
_cell.length_a   1.000
_cell.length_b   1.000
_cell.length_c   1.000
_cell.angle_alpha   90.00
_cell.angle_beta   90.00
_cell.angle_gamma   90.00
#
_symmetry.space_group_name_H-M   'P 1'
#
loop_
_entity.id
_entity.type
_entity.pdbx_description
1 polymer ?
#
loop_
_entity_poly.entity_id
_entity_poly.type
_entity_poly.pdbx_seq_one_letter_code
_entity_poly.pdbx_strand_id
1 'polypeptide(L)'
;MYRTVPLFSGLPDYPAIVKYPMDLSTIKSKLEGGEYTDPWGFIDDMWLMFENAWLFNRKNTRVYKMCTALSKEFLSVGDPVMKDAGLCCAKKLNFTALPLCCYGKATCTITVGGVYFVHKTSASKLGVDTPEKIYYCEKCFNDAKGNEVAGPDGQQKIPKEKFHKKRNDEKDPEPFLTCAECAVKNHEICVLYKKDIYKEAFVCDRCLNKNGKKRKDNKFTAKYLPECTLRYSSE
;
A
#
# COMPACT_ATOMS: atom_id res chain seq x y z
N MET A 1 -22.40 16.24 -27.77
CA MET A 1 -21.01 16.28 -28.29
C MET A 1 -20.21 17.19 -27.37
N TYR A 2 -19.71 16.67 -26.26
CA TYR A 2 -18.90 17.45 -25.30
C TYR A 2 -17.46 17.48 -25.81
N ARG A 3 -16.98 18.67 -26.18
CA ARG A 3 -15.59 18.92 -26.53
C ARG A 3 -14.76 18.60 -25.29
N THR A 4 -14.01 17.51 -25.31
CA THR A 4 -12.90 17.28 -24.40
C THR A 4 -11.83 18.32 -24.67
N VAL A 5 -11.91 19.46 -24.01
CA VAL A 5 -10.76 20.36 -23.90
C VAL A 5 -9.73 19.56 -23.09
N PRO A 6 -8.51 19.36 -23.60
CA PRO A 6 -7.48 18.75 -22.78
C PRO A 6 -7.31 19.63 -21.54
N LEU A 7 -7.67 19.13 -20.36
CA LEU A 7 -7.66 19.86 -19.09
C LEU A 7 -6.27 20.44 -18.75
N PHE A 8 -5.26 20.12 -19.55
CA PHE A 8 -3.84 20.42 -19.29
C PHE A 8 -3.19 21.33 -20.36
N SER A 9 -3.94 21.84 -21.32
CA SER A 9 -3.38 22.65 -22.43
C SER A 9 -2.77 24.00 -22.01
N GLY A 10 -2.83 24.37 -20.73
CA GLY A 10 -2.23 25.59 -20.17
C GLY A 10 -1.16 25.37 -19.10
N LEU A 11 -0.76 24.12 -18.81
CA LEU A 11 0.15 23.78 -17.72
C LEU A 11 1.34 22.94 -18.25
N PRO A 12 2.40 23.57 -18.78
CA PRO A 12 3.52 22.87 -19.41
C PRO A 12 4.25 21.90 -18.47
N ASP A 13 4.29 22.20 -17.17
CA ASP A 13 4.98 21.38 -16.16
C ASP A 13 4.14 20.19 -15.66
N TYR A 14 2.85 20.14 -15.97
CA TYR A 14 1.96 19.10 -15.46
C TYR A 14 2.37 17.68 -15.89
N PRO A 15 2.69 17.40 -17.17
CA PRO A 15 3.11 16.06 -17.60
C PRO A 15 4.45 15.61 -17.01
N ALA A 16 5.32 16.56 -16.63
CA ALA A 16 6.59 16.26 -15.99
C ALA A 16 6.41 15.78 -14.54
N ILE A 17 5.36 16.25 -13.85
CA ILE A 17 5.07 15.96 -12.45
C ILE A 17 4.08 14.81 -12.31
N VAL A 18 3.02 14.81 -13.11
CA VAL A 18 1.92 13.86 -13.06
C VAL A 18 2.04 12.82 -14.18
N LYS A 19 2.46 11.62 -13.81
CA LYS A 19 2.71 10.53 -14.78
C LYS A 19 1.43 9.90 -15.33
N TYR A 20 0.39 9.83 -14.52
CA TYR A 20 -0.89 9.20 -14.85
C TYR A 20 -2.03 10.21 -14.62
N PRO A 21 -2.31 11.07 -15.61
CA PRO A 21 -3.39 12.04 -15.51
C PRO A 21 -4.74 11.35 -15.32
N MET A 22 -5.58 11.91 -14.46
CA MET A 22 -6.94 11.44 -14.23
C MET A 22 -7.85 12.63 -13.88
N ASP A 23 -9.08 12.61 -14.38
CA ASP A 23 -10.08 13.65 -14.16
C ASP A 23 -11.51 13.06 -14.13
N LEU A 24 -12.47 13.85 -13.63
CA LEU A 24 -13.87 13.42 -13.51
C LEU A 24 -14.54 13.09 -14.85
N SER A 25 -14.13 13.73 -15.95
CA SER A 25 -14.69 13.45 -17.27
C SER A 25 -14.26 12.08 -17.76
N THR A 26 -12.99 11.74 -17.56
CA THR A 26 -12.44 10.43 -17.87
C THR A 26 -13.09 9.34 -17.02
N ILE A 27 -13.23 9.57 -15.71
CA ILE A 27 -13.90 8.62 -14.79
C ILE A 27 -15.35 8.40 -15.21
N LYS A 28 -16.07 9.48 -15.54
CA LYS A 28 -17.45 9.40 -16.04
C LYS A 28 -17.55 8.58 -17.33
N SER A 29 -16.68 8.85 -18.31
CA SER A 29 -16.67 8.10 -19.57
C SER A 29 -16.40 6.62 -19.36
N LYS A 30 -15.46 6.27 -18.47
CA LYS A 30 -15.16 4.87 -18.10
C LYS A 30 -16.36 4.20 -17.42
N LEU A 31 -17.06 4.94 -16.55
CA LEU A 31 -18.25 4.43 -15.87
C LEU A 31 -19.41 4.19 -16.84
N GLU A 32 -19.69 5.16 -17.75
CA GLU A 32 -20.72 5.05 -18.78
C GLU A 32 -20.38 3.97 -19.82
N GLY A 33 -19.08 3.77 -20.11
CA GLY A 33 -18.57 2.72 -20.99
C GLY A 33 -18.52 1.32 -20.38
N GLY A 34 -18.82 1.18 -19.07
CA GLY A 34 -18.75 -0.11 -18.37
C GLY A 34 -17.34 -0.69 -18.22
N GLU A 35 -16.31 0.16 -18.24
CA GLU A 35 -14.91 -0.27 -18.16
C GLU A 35 -14.51 -0.78 -16.75
N TYR A 36 -15.25 -0.39 -15.71
CA TYR A 36 -14.98 -0.85 -14.35
C TYR A 36 -15.62 -2.21 -14.12
N THR A 37 -14.79 -3.24 -13.96
CA THR A 37 -15.22 -4.63 -13.69
C THR A 37 -15.57 -4.85 -12.23
N ASP A 38 -15.01 -4.03 -11.33
CA ASP A 38 -15.32 -4.02 -9.89
C ASP A 38 -15.29 -2.58 -9.36
N PRO A 39 -15.91 -2.32 -8.18
CA PRO A 39 -15.94 -0.98 -7.60
C PRO A 39 -14.55 -0.42 -7.25
N TRP A 40 -13.55 -1.28 -7.05
CA TRP A 40 -12.21 -0.85 -6.67
C TRP A 40 -11.51 -0.08 -7.79
N GLY A 41 -11.72 -0.45 -9.05
CA GLY A 41 -11.19 0.31 -10.19
C GLY A 41 -11.69 1.75 -10.23
N PHE A 42 -12.97 1.97 -9.92
CA PHE A 42 -13.54 3.31 -9.79
C PHE A 42 -12.94 4.07 -8.59
N ILE A 43 -12.82 3.41 -7.45
CA ILE A 43 -12.20 4.00 -6.25
C ILE A 43 -10.74 4.39 -6.53
N ASP A 44 -9.98 3.53 -7.20
CA ASP A 44 -8.58 3.80 -7.55
C ASP A 44 -8.42 5.03 -8.45
N ASP A 45 -9.28 5.18 -9.45
CA ASP A 45 -9.26 6.34 -10.35
C ASP A 45 -9.67 7.63 -9.63
N MET A 46 -10.67 7.59 -8.74
CA MET A 46 -11.03 8.73 -7.91
C MET A 46 -9.86 9.18 -7.01
N TRP A 47 -9.19 8.22 -6.37
CA TRP A 47 -8.03 8.54 -5.54
C TRP A 47 -6.83 8.99 -6.35
N LEU A 48 -6.62 8.44 -7.56
CA LEU A 48 -5.57 8.90 -8.48
C LEU A 48 -5.78 10.38 -8.84
N MET A 49 -7.00 10.79 -9.12
CA MET A 49 -7.35 12.20 -9.38
C MET A 49 -7.02 13.08 -8.18
N PHE A 50 -7.39 12.69 -6.95
CA PHE A 50 -7.07 13.44 -5.72
C PHE A 50 -5.57 13.50 -5.48
N GLU A 51 -4.86 12.38 -5.60
CA GLU A 51 -3.40 12.29 -5.43
C GLU A 51 -2.67 13.19 -6.43
N ASN A 52 -3.08 13.22 -7.70
CA ASN A 52 -2.54 14.09 -8.73
C ASN A 52 -2.74 15.58 -8.39
N ALA A 53 -3.93 15.94 -7.90
CA ALA A 53 -4.20 17.31 -7.50
C ALA A 53 -3.34 17.74 -6.29
N TRP A 54 -3.14 16.88 -5.30
CA TRP A 54 -2.27 17.17 -4.16
C TRP A 54 -0.78 17.15 -4.52
N LEU A 55 -0.38 16.35 -5.50
CA LEU A 55 1.00 16.29 -5.98
C LEU A 55 1.40 17.56 -6.73
N PHE A 56 0.53 18.04 -7.62
CA PHE A 56 0.81 19.20 -8.46
C PHE A 56 0.63 20.53 -7.72
N ASN A 57 -0.37 20.62 -6.84
CA ASN A 57 -0.74 21.88 -6.20
C ASN A 57 -0.10 22.02 -4.80
N ARG A 58 0.36 23.22 -4.46
CA ARG A 58 0.84 23.53 -3.11
C ARG A 58 -0.32 23.53 -2.10
N LYS A 59 -0.06 23.15 -0.84
CA LYS A 59 -1.06 22.99 0.24
C LYS A 59 -1.90 24.26 0.52
N ASN A 60 -1.36 25.45 0.25
CA ASN A 60 -2.05 26.74 0.49
C ASN A 60 -2.97 27.15 -0.66
N THR A 61 -2.94 26.49 -1.81
CA THR A 61 -3.75 26.84 -2.98
C THR A 61 -5.22 26.48 -2.79
N ARG A 62 -6.08 27.21 -3.50
CA ARG A 62 -7.53 26.95 -3.53
C ARG A 62 -7.83 25.54 -4.05
N VAL A 63 -7.15 25.12 -5.13
CA VAL A 63 -7.34 23.81 -5.75
C VAL A 63 -7.04 22.67 -4.76
N TYR A 64 -5.91 22.75 -4.03
CA TYR A 64 -5.56 21.75 -3.02
C TYR A 64 -6.64 21.64 -1.92
N LYS A 65 -7.13 22.79 -1.44
CA LYS A 65 -8.17 22.84 -0.39
C LYS A 65 -9.51 22.29 -0.90
N MET A 66 -9.91 22.63 -2.12
CA MET A 66 -11.12 22.10 -2.74
C MET A 66 -11.02 20.59 -2.98
N CYS A 67 -9.89 20.10 -3.46
CA CYS A 67 -9.64 18.67 -3.62
C CYS A 67 -9.75 17.93 -2.27
N THR A 68 -9.19 18.49 -1.21
CA THR A 68 -9.29 17.92 0.13
C THR A 68 -10.73 17.91 0.66
N ALA A 69 -11.51 18.94 0.38
CA ALA A 69 -12.93 18.97 0.75
C ALA A 69 -13.73 17.91 -0.04
N LEU A 70 -13.49 17.83 -1.35
CA LEU A 70 -14.15 16.86 -2.23
C LEU A 70 -13.80 15.41 -1.85
N SER A 71 -12.55 15.14 -1.47
CA SER A 71 -12.16 13.78 -1.04
C SER A 71 -12.85 13.35 0.26
N LYS A 72 -13.12 14.28 1.17
CA LYS A 72 -13.89 14.01 2.40
C LYS A 72 -15.36 13.74 2.08
N GLU A 73 -15.94 14.53 1.19
CA GLU A 73 -17.32 14.33 0.73
C GLU A 73 -17.46 12.99 0.00
N PHE A 74 -16.51 12.67 -0.88
CA PHE A 74 -16.45 11.38 -1.54
C PHE A 74 -16.45 10.21 -0.56
N LEU A 75 -15.70 10.28 0.55
CA LEU A 75 -15.71 9.26 1.59
C LEU A 75 -17.02 9.22 2.35
N SER A 76 -17.61 10.39 2.66
CA SER A 76 -18.88 10.43 3.43
C SER A 76 -20.04 9.78 2.69
N VAL A 77 -20.05 9.87 1.36
CA VAL A 77 -21.05 9.24 0.48
C VAL A 77 -20.63 7.81 0.11
N GLY A 78 -19.36 7.61 -0.22
CA GLY A 78 -18.86 6.35 -0.75
C GLY A 78 -18.76 5.23 0.29
N ASP A 79 -18.30 5.53 1.51
CA ASP A 79 -18.15 4.49 2.56
C ASP A 79 -19.46 3.75 2.88
N PRO A 80 -20.62 4.42 3.06
CA PRO A 80 -21.91 3.72 3.25
C PRO A 80 -22.27 2.84 2.05
N VAL A 81 -22.16 3.38 0.83
CA VAL A 81 -22.52 2.64 -0.40
C VAL A 81 -21.64 1.40 -0.56
N MET A 82 -20.33 1.52 -0.31
CA MET A 82 -19.41 0.38 -0.36
C MET A 82 -19.77 -0.68 0.69
N LYS A 83 -20.11 -0.27 1.91
CA LYS A 83 -20.53 -1.19 2.98
C LYS A 83 -21.81 -1.92 2.64
N ASP A 84 -22.80 -1.24 2.09
CA ASP A 84 -24.05 -1.87 1.64
C ASP A 84 -23.82 -2.89 0.53
N ALA A 85 -22.84 -2.64 -0.34
CA ALA A 85 -22.39 -3.59 -1.36
C ALA A 85 -21.54 -4.75 -0.80
N GLY A 86 -21.18 -4.73 0.49
CA GLY A 86 -20.37 -5.76 1.15
C GLY A 86 -18.87 -5.53 1.09
N LEU A 87 -18.43 -4.34 0.66
CA LEU A 87 -17.05 -3.91 0.68
C LEU A 87 -16.73 -3.16 1.98
N CYS A 88 -15.45 -3.04 2.32
CA CYS A 88 -15.04 -2.49 3.61
C CYS A 88 -15.05 -0.96 3.69
N CYS A 89 -14.70 -0.26 2.61
CA CYS A 89 -14.59 1.21 2.57
C CYS A 89 -14.41 1.71 1.14
N ALA A 90 -14.45 3.03 0.94
CA ALA A 90 -14.14 3.73 -0.31
C ALA A 90 -12.73 4.34 -0.31
N LYS A 91 -11.78 3.78 0.44
CA LYS A 91 -10.41 4.30 0.56
C LYS A 91 -9.44 3.51 -0.30
N LYS A 92 -8.46 4.21 -0.87
CA LYS A 92 -7.26 3.60 -1.41
C LYS A 92 -6.21 3.61 -0.29
N LEU A 93 -5.91 2.44 0.25
CA LEU A 93 -4.96 2.30 1.35
C LEU A 93 -3.58 1.95 0.79
N ASN A 94 -2.72 2.96 0.73
CA ASN A 94 -1.32 2.81 0.39
C ASN A 94 -0.49 3.30 1.57
N PHE A 95 0.45 2.48 2.01
CA PHE A 95 1.33 2.85 3.10
C PHE A 95 2.62 3.44 2.56
N THR A 96 3.12 4.47 3.25
CA THR A 96 4.44 5.02 2.96
C THR A 96 5.49 3.94 3.18
N ALA A 97 6.50 3.88 2.32
CA ALA A 97 7.62 2.96 2.49
C ALA A 97 8.20 3.09 3.91
N LEU A 98 8.46 1.95 4.53
CA LEU A 98 9.12 1.90 5.83
C LEU A 98 10.64 2.00 5.67
N PRO A 99 11.37 2.50 6.68
CA PRO A 99 12.82 2.38 6.71
C PRO A 99 13.22 0.90 6.66
N LEU A 100 14.18 0.56 5.78
CA LEU A 100 14.67 -0.81 5.63
C LEU A 100 15.97 -0.98 6.43
N CYS A 101 16.17 -2.17 7.01
CA CYS A 101 17.43 -2.51 7.66
C CYS A 101 18.51 -2.79 6.61
N CYS A 102 19.66 -2.14 6.73
CA CYS A 102 20.82 -2.38 5.87
C CYS A 102 21.68 -3.51 6.47
N TYR A 103 22.03 -4.48 5.65
CA TYR A 103 22.89 -5.60 6.09
C TYR A 103 24.37 -5.25 6.20
N GLY A 104 24.78 -4.05 5.75
CA GLY A 104 26.19 -3.65 5.76
C GLY A 104 26.79 -3.35 7.13
N LYS A 105 26.01 -2.81 8.04
CA LYS A 105 26.44 -2.49 9.43
C LYS A 105 25.26 -2.67 10.39
N ALA A 106 25.53 -3.13 11.60
CA ALA A 106 24.54 -3.11 12.68
C ALA A 106 23.99 -1.68 12.83
N THR A 107 22.72 -1.51 13.05
CA THR A 107 22.05 -0.21 13.19
C THR A 107 21.99 0.71 11.93
N CYS A 108 22.47 0.24 10.78
CA CYS A 108 22.33 1.02 9.54
C CYS A 108 20.94 0.84 8.94
N THR A 109 20.31 1.96 8.59
CA THR A 109 18.97 1.99 8.00
C THR A 109 18.96 2.70 6.66
N ILE A 110 18.07 2.29 5.78
CA ILE A 110 17.76 2.93 4.50
C ILE A 110 16.48 3.74 4.71
N THR A 111 16.62 5.04 4.76
CA THR A 111 15.49 5.95 4.97
C THR A 111 14.52 5.95 3.79
N VAL A 112 13.31 6.47 4.00
CA VAL A 112 12.35 6.72 2.91
C VAL A 112 12.97 7.66 1.89
N GLY A 113 12.85 7.32 0.60
CA GLY A 113 13.48 8.05 -0.51
C GLY A 113 14.96 7.72 -0.73
N GLY A 114 15.60 6.97 0.17
CA GLY A 114 17.00 6.55 0.05
C GLY A 114 17.21 5.52 -1.06
N VAL A 115 18.38 5.59 -1.70
CA VAL A 115 18.79 4.58 -2.71
C VAL A 115 19.32 3.35 -2.00
N TYR A 116 18.96 2.18 -2.50
CA TYR A 116 19.43 0.91 -1.96
C TYR A 116 19.60 -0.15 -3.05
N PHE A 117 20.30 -1.20 -2.70
CA PHE A 117 20.52 -2.38 -3.52
C PHE A 117 19.85 -3.58 -2.86
N VAL A 118 19.09 -4.34 -3.64
CA VAL A 118 18.32 -5.49 -3.16
C VAL A 118 18.68 -6.75 -3.95
N HIS A 119 18.88 -7.84 -3.23
CA HIS A 119 18.97 -9.19 -3.77
C HIS A 119 17.87 -10.06 -3.16
N LYS A 120 17.23 -10.89 -4.00
CA LYS A 120 16.28 -11.91 -3.55
C LYS A 120 16.98 -13.26 -3.49
N THR A 121 17.06 -13.85 -2.33
CA THR A 121 17.59 -15.21 -2.17
C THR A 121 16.52 -16.24 -2.56
N SER A 122 16.94 -17.28 -3.25
CA SER A 122 16.05 -18.35 -3.69
C SER A 122 15.73 -19.37 -2.60
N ALA A 123 16.34 -19.27 -1.43
CA ALA A 123 16.23 -20.28 -0.36
C ALA A 123 15.81 -19.63 0.96
N SER A 124 14.68 -20.06 1.48
CA SER A 124 14.31 -19.86 2.86
C SER A 124 15.03 -20.92 3.71
N LYS A 125 15.96 -20.52 4.57
CA LYS A 125 16.60 -21.43 5.55
C LYS A 125 15.69 -21.76 6.74
N LEU A 126 14.53 -21.09 6.86
CA LEU A 126 13.61 -21.19 8.00
C LEU A 126 12.28 -21.90 7.69
N GLY A 127 12.17 -22.56 6.53
CA GLY A 127 10.93 -23.31 6.19
C GLY A 127 9.71 -22.42 5.93
N VAL A 128 9.89 -21.10 5.79
CA VAL A 128 8.86 -20.16 5.37
C VAL A 128 9.09 -19.84 3.89
N ASP A 129 8.11 -20.12 3.03
CA ASP A 129 8.19 -19.98 1.57
C ASP A 129 8.31 -18.53 1.06
N THR A 130 8.78 -17.59 1.88
CA THR A 130 9.02 -16.21 1.46
C THR A 130 10.51 -16.01 1.16
N PRO A 131 10.89 -15.63 -0.08
CA PRO A 131 12.28 -15.37 -0.41
C PRO A 131 12.81 -14.22 0.46
N GLU A 132 13.88 -14.50 1.18
CA GLU A 132 14.54 -13.50 2.02
C GLU A 132 15.14 -12.40 1.12
N LYS A 133 14.84 -11.13 1.43
CA LYS A 133 15.36 -9.99 0.70
C LYS A 133 16.51 -9.37 1.49
N ILE A 134 17.65 -9.24 0.86
CA ILE A 134 18.85 -8.63 1.44
C ILE A 134 18.97 -7.21 0.91
N TYR A 135 19.11 -6.24 1.82
CA TYR A 135 19.17 -4.82 1.50
C TYR A 135 20.52 -4.22 1.91
N TYR A 136 21.10 -3.44 1.01
CA TYR A 136 22.28 -2.63 1.27
C TYR A 136 22.01 -1.18 0.92
N CYS A 137 22.28 -0.22 1.83
CA CYS A 137 22.26 1.18 1.47
C CYS A 137 23.40 1.49 0.50
N GLU A 138 23.30 2.55 -0.28
CA GLU A 138 24.29 2.93 -1.31
C GLU A 138 25.70 3.06 -0.72
N LYS A 139 25.83 3.64 0.47
CA LYS A 139 27.11 3.79 1.15
C LYS A 139 27.74 2.43 1.50
N CYS A 140 27.02 1.56 2.22
CA CYS A 140 27.56 0.27 2.64
C CYS A 140 27.84 -0.66 1.45
N PHE A 141 27.05 -0.56 0.38
CA PHE A 141 27.28 -1.33 -0.84
C PHE A 141 28.56 -0.91 -1.56
N ASN A 142 28.83 0.40 -1.64
CA ASN A 142 30.03 0.94 -2.27
C ASN A 142 31.28 0.78 -1.40
N ASP A 143 31.15 0.88 -0.07
CA ASP A 143 32.24 0.71 0.90
C ASP A 143 32.75 -0.75 0.97
N ALA A 144 31.93 -1.72 0.54
CA ALA A 144 32.34 -3.13 0.50
C ALA A 144 33.47 -3.34 -0.52
N LYS A 145 34.62 -3.85 -0.04
CA LYS A 145 35.81 -4.09 -0.87
C LYS A 145 35.55 -5.23 -1.88
N GLY A 146 35.93 -5.03 -3.13
CA GLY A 146 35.77 -6.03 -4.19
C GLY A 146 34.38 -6.08 -4.81
N ASN A 147 34.11 -7.12 -5.56
CA ASN A 147 32.86 -7.31 -6.33
C ASN A 147 31.80 -8.11 -5.58
N GLU A 148 31.97 -8.34 -4.29
CA GLU A 148 31.08 -9.14 -3.46
C GLU A 148 30.68 -8.40 -2.17
N VAL A 149 29.50 -8.71 -1.66
CA VAL A 149 29.01 -8.25 -0.36
C VAL A 149 28.68 -9.46 0.54
N ALA A 150 28.73 -9.28 1.85
CA ALA A 150 28.39 -10.33 2.80
C ALA A 150 26.90 -10.67 2.74
N GLY A 151 26.54 -11.95 2.82
CA GLY A 151 25.15 -12.38 3.01
C GLY A 151 24.69 -12.23 4.46
N PRO A 152 23.43 -12.60 4.78
CA PRO A 152 22.85 -12.46 6.12
C PRO A 152 23.66 -13.17 7.21
N ASP A 153 24.28 -14.28 6.88
CA ASP A 153 25.04 -15.13 7.80
C ASP A 153 26.49 -14.66 7.99
N GLY A 154 26.91 -13.60 7.26
CA GLY A 154 28.30 -13.14 7.21
C GLY A 154 29.28 -14.13 6.53
N GLN A 155 28.88 -15.37 6.31
CA GLN A 155 29.70 -16.43 5.72
C GLN A 155 29.57 -16.51 4.19
N GLN A 156 28.36 -16.27 3.67
CA GLN A 156 28.10 -16.32 2.25
C GLN A 156 28.43 -14.96 1.60
N LYS A 157 29.22 -14.98 0.54
CA LYS A 157 29.49 -13.81 -0.28
C LYS A 157 28.59 -13.81 -1.50
N ILE A 158 28.00 -12.67 -1.81
CA ILE A 158 27.08 -12.49 -2.93
C ILE A 158 27.67 -11.49 -3.90
N PRO A 159 27.82 -11.81 -5.21
CA PRO A 159 28.30 -10.89 -6.21
C PRO A 159 27.41 -9.64 -6.33
N LYS A 160 28.02 -8.47 -6.41
CA LYS A 160 27.33 -7.17 -6.53
C LYS A 160 26.40 -7.09 -7.75
N GLU A 161 26.73 -7.76 -8.84
CA GLU A 161 25.92 -7.86 -10.09
C GLU A 161 24.54 -8.50 -9.89
N LYS A 162 24.36 -9.30 -8.84
CA LYS A 162 23.05 -9.91 -8.51
C LYS A 162 22.11 -8.96 -7.76
N PHE A 163 22.58 -7.77 -7.41
CA PHE A 163 21.78 -6.76 -6.75
C PHE A 163 21.16 -5.79 -7.73
N HIS A 164 19.92 -5.45 -7.50
CA HIS A 164 19.18 -4.45 -8.26
C HIS A 164 19.11 -3.13 -7.49
N LYS A 165 19.53 -2.04 -8.13
CA LYS A 165 19.41 -0.69 -7.57
C LYS A 165 17.94 -0.27 -7.55
N LYS A 166 17.45 0.17 -6.38
CA LYS A 166 16.10 0.69 -6.18
C LYS A 166 16.10 1.93 -5.29
N ARG A 167 14.97 2.60 -5.23
CA ARG A 167 14.73 3.70 -4.31
C ARG A 167 13.62 3.30 -3.33
N ASN A 168 13.77 3.66 -2.05
CA ASN A 168 12.80 3.33 -1.00
C ASN A 168 11.65 4.35 -0.98
N ASP A 169 10.92 4.46 -2.08
CA ASP A 169 9.79 5.35 -2.28
C ASP A 169 8.53 4.63 -2.82
N GLU A 170 8.62 3.32 -3.03
CA GLU A 170 7.48 2.50 -3.44
C GLU A 170 6.45 2.48 -2.29
N LYS A 171 5.23 2.89 -2.59
CA LYS A 171 4.10 2.74 -1.66
C LYS A 171 3.64 1.29 -1.70
N ASP A 172 3.50 0.67 -0.54
CA ASP A 172 2.92 -0.67 -0.44
C ASP A 172 1.39 -0.56 -0.39
N PRO A 173 0.67 -1.08 -1.40
CA PRO A 173 -0.78 -1.15 -1.33
C PRO A 173 -1.21 -2.15 -0.26
N GLU A 174 -2.27 -1.80 0.47
CA GLU A 174 -2.88 -2.75 1.41
C GLU A 174 -3.39 -3.99 0.67
N PRO A 175 -3.04 -5.19 1.11
CA PRO A 175 -3.50 -6.42 0.48
C PRO A 175 -5.00 -6.61 0.59
N PHE A 176 -5.58 -7.23 -0.45
CA PHE A 176 -6.97 -7.58 -0.49
C PHE A 176 -7.21 -9.04 -0.09
N LEU A 177 -8.28 -9.26 0.66
CA LEU A 177 -8.86 -10.57 0.93
C LEU A 177 -10.11 -10.75 0.07
N THR A 178 -10.22 -11.89 -0.57
CA THR A 178 -11.39 -12.25 -1.37
C THR A 178 -12.35 -13.12 -0.54
N CYS A 179 -13.59 -12.73 -0.47
CA CYS A 179 -14.62 -13.52 0.21
C CYS A 179 -14.86 -14.85 -0.49
N ALA A 180 -14.82 -15.96 0.24
CA ALA A 180 -15.01 -17.30 -0.30
C ALA A 180 -16.43 -17.55 -0.86
N GLU A 181 -17.44 -16.80 -0.38
CA GLU A 181 -18.85 -17.00 -0.80
C GLU A 181 -19.28 -16.09 -1.96
N CYS A 182 -18.87 -14.81 -1.95
CA CYS A 182 -19.35 -13.84 -2.94
C CYS A 182 -18.24 -13.18 -3.77
N ALA A 183 -16.99 -13.61 -3.62
CA ALA A 183 -15.81 -13.12 -4.33
C ALA A 183 -15.51 -11.61 -4.17
N VAL A 184 -16.24 -10.90 -3.29
CA VAL A 184 -15.98 -9.48 -3.01
C VAL A 184 -14.64 -9.33 -2.31
N LYS A 185 -13.86 -8.33 -2.75
CA LYS A 185 -12.55 -8.02 -2.19
C LYS A 185 -12.67 -6.97 -1.08
N ASN A 186 -11.95 -7.17 0.01
CA ASN A 186 -11.88 -6.24 1.15
C ASN A 186 -10.42 -6.07 1.57
N HIS A 187 -10.03 -4.88 2.03
CA HIS A 187 -8.70 -4.67 2.58
C HIS A 187 -8.49 -5.51 3.85
N GLU A 188 -7.34 -6.16 3.97
CA GLU A 188 -7.00 -7.02 5.11
C GLU A 188 -7.10 -6.26 6.44
N ILE A 189 -6.54 -5.04 6.49
CA ILE A 189 -6.59 -4.19 7.69
C ILE A 189 -8.02 -3.76 8.07
N CYS A 190 -8.90 -3.53 7.09
CA CYS A 190 -10.26 -3.09 7.36
C CYS A 190 -11.12 -4.18 8.02
N VAL A 191 -10.86 -5.44 7.66
CA VAL A 191 -11.60 -6.59 8.17
C VAL A 191 -10.90 -7.31 9.31
N LEU A 192 -9.70 -6.82 9.71
CA LEU A 192 -8.88 -7.36 10.79
C LEU A 192 -8.68 -8.88 10.70
N TYR A 193 -8.49 -9.38 9.49
CA TYR A 193 -8.29 -10.79 9.22
C TYR A 193 -6.84 -11.04 8.79
N LYS A 194 -6.14 -11.92 9.50
CA LYS A 194 -4.80 -12.40 9.14
C LYS A 194 -4.85 -13.91 8.87
N LYS A 195 -4.37 -14.33 7.71
CA LYS A 195 -4.32 -15.74 7.31
C LYS A 195 -3.52 -16.61 8.29
N ASP A 196 -2.49 -16.05 8.92
CA ASP A 196 -1.66 -16.75 9.91
C ASP A 196 -2.42 -17.06 11.21
N ILE A 197 -3.43 -16.25 11.53
CA ILE A 197 -4.24 -16.39 12.75
C ILE A 197 -5.51 -17.18 12.48
N TYR A 198 -6.16 -16.93 11.34
CA TYR A 198 -7.42 -17.57 10.97
C TYR A 198 -7.15 -18.65 9.93
N LYS A 199 -7.40 -19.90 10.31
CA LYS A 199 -7.22 -21.07 9.42
C LYS A 199 -8.34 -21.23 8.39
N GLU A 200 -9.50 -20.63 8.65
CA GLU A 200 -10.68 -20.72 7.77
C GLU A 200 -10.57 -19.68 6.66
N ALA A 201 -11.20 -19.93 5.52
CA ALA A 201 -11.26 -18.95 4.45
C ALA A 201 -12.04 -17.69 4.86
N PHE A 202 -11.62 -16.52 4.35
CA PHE A 202 -12.29 -15.26 4.66
C PHE A 202 -13.71 -15.23 4.08
N VAL A 203 -14.67 -14.91 4.93
CA VAL A 203 -16.08 -14.64 4.55
C VAL A 203 -16.44 -13.23 4.99
N CYS A 204 -16.96 -12.39 4.09
CA CYS A 204 -17.31 -11.00 4.40
C CYS A 204 -18.52 -10.91 5.34
N ASP A 205 -18.66 -9.78 6.04
CA ASP A 205 -19.73 -9.58 7.03
C ASP A 205 -21.12 -9.67 6.41
N ARG A 206 -21.29 -9.24 5.16
CA ARG A 206 -22.55 -9.39 4.42
C ARG A 206 -22.95 -10.86 4.26
N CYS A 207 -22.01 -11.73 3.89
CA CYS A 207 -22.28 -13.16 3.76
C CYS A 207 -22.50 -13.84 5.12
N LEU A 208 -21.70 -13.47 6.12
CA LEU A 208 -21.90 -13.96 7.49
C LEU A 208 -23.30 -13.60 8.01
N ASN A 209 -23.73 -12.35 7.84
CA ASN A 209 -25.04 -11.89 8.28
C ASN A 209 -26.20 -12.60 7.56
N LYS A 210 -26.07 -12.90 6.25
CA LYS A 210 -27.05 -13.69 5.51
C LYS A 210 -27.25 -15.09 6.11
N ASN A 211 -26.18 -15.66 6.65
CA ASN A 211 -26.16 -16.98 7.27
C ASN A 211 -26.47 -16.94 8.78
N GLY A 212 -26.94 -15.80 9.31
CA GLY A 212 -27.21 -15.59 10.74
C GLY A 212 -25.98 -15.67 11.63
N LYS A 213 -24.78 -15.60 11.03
CA LYS A 213 -23.50 -15.65 11.73
C LYS A 213 -22.95 -14.24 11.89
N LYS A 214 -22.26 -14.00 13.00
CA LYS A 214 -21.46 -12.79 13.22
C LYS A 214 -20.00 -13.18 13.30
N ARG A 215 -19.11 -12.31 12.82
CA ARG A 215 -17.67 -12.48 13.02
C ARG A 215 -17.40 -12.48 14.53
N LYS A 216 -16.63 -13.44 14.99
CA LYS A 216 -16.20 -13.47 16.40
C LYS A 216 -15.31 -12.25 16.63
N ASP A 217 -15.64 -11.46 17.65
CA ASP A 217 -14.81 -10.36 18.08
C ASP A 217 -13.41 -10.88 18.44
N ASN A 218 -12.39 -10.14 17.98
CA ASN A 218 -11.04 -10.45 18.35
C ASN A 218 -10.86 -10.20 19.86
N LYS A 219 -10.68 -11.27 20.62
CA LYS A 219 -10.46 -11.19 22.08
C LYS A 219 -9.12 -10.51 22.44
N PHE A 220 -8.24 -10.35 21.48
CA PHE A 220 -6.93 -9.71 21.66
C PHE A 220 -6.99 -8.21 21.30
N THR A 221 -7.89 -7.47 21.90
CA THR A 221 -7.83 -6.00 21.84
C THR A 221 -6.83 -5.51 22.88
N ALA A 222 -6.19 -4.35 22.62
CA ALA A 222 -5.24 -3.73 23.57
C ALA A 222 -5.82 -3.57 24.99
N LYS A 223 -7.15 -3.49 25.12
CA LYS A 223 -7.88 -3.45 26.38
C LYS A 223 -7.71 -4.72 27.25
N TYR A 224 -7.36 -5.85 26.64
CA TYR A 224 -7.21 -7.13 27.32
C TYR A 224 -5.75 -7.60 27.41
N LEU A 225 -4.79 -6.78 26.99
CA LEU A 225 -3.37 -7.06 27.21
C LEU A 225 -3.08 -6.85 28.71
N PRO A 226 -2.48 -7.83 29.39
CA PRO A 226 -2.07 -7.66 30.78
C PRO A 226 -1.10 -6.46 30.89
N GLU A 227 -1.30 -5.61 31.89
CA GLU A 227 -0.47 -4.42 32.14
C GLU A 227 1.03 -4.70 32.32
N CYS A 228 1.39 -5.95 32.58
CA CYS A 228 2.77 -6.37 32.85
C CYS A 228 3.69 -6.39 31.61
N THR A 229 3.20 -6.22 30.39
CA THR A 229 4.03 -6.22 29.18
C THR A 229 4.57 -4.83 28.79
N LEU A 230 4.24 -3.78 29.52
CA LEU A 230 4.70 -2.40 29.24
C LEU A 230 5.79 -1.90 30.18
N ARG A 231 6.40 -2.76 31.01
CA ARG A 231 7.61 -2.36 31.71
C ARG A 231 8.81 -2.44 30.77
N TYR A 232 9.03 -1.41 30.00
CA TYR A 232 10.36 -1.09 29.54
C TYR A 232 11.20 -0.84 30.77
N SER A 233 12.11 -1.75 31.09
CA SER A 233 13.18 -1.50 32.03
C SER A 233 14.03 -0.37 31.46
N SER A 234 13.85 0.82 32.03
CA SER A 234 14.88 1.86 31.99
C SER A 234 16.03 1.39 32.87
N GLU A 235 17.09 0.90 32.26
CA GLU A 235 18.45 0.87 32.75
C GLU A 235 19.39 1.28 31.61
#